data_b9683442c043b126f5e7bb52f9f73302
#
_entry.id   b9683442c043b126f5e7bb52f9f73302
#
_cell.length_a   1.000
_cell.length_b   1.000
_cell.length_c   1.000
_cell.angle_alpha   90.00
_cell.angle_beta   90.00
_cell.angle_gamma   90.00
#
_symmetry.space_group_name_H-M   'P 1'
#
loop_
_entity.id
_entity.type
_entity.pdbx_description
1 polymer ?
#
loop_
_entity_poly.entity_id
_entity_poly.type
_entity_poly.pdbx_seq_one_letter_code
_entity_poly.pdbx_strand_id
1 'polypeptide(L)'
;MGNQVRLAVVMDPIGRIKYAKDTTLGMLLAAQARGWSLHYLEPGDLRLRDGVAEGRSRALRVRADPADWFTLGDAAVEPLGAFDAILMRKDPPFDTEYIYMSYILERAELAGALVVNRPRGLRDMNEKVYTAWFPQCCAPTLVTRDMNEMAAFARAHGKIVCKPLHSMGGHSIFVLDHADKNARVVYETLTEDGAHFAIVQKYLPEIVTGGDARVLLIDGEPVPYALARIPSATDHRGNLAAGAQGVGRPLNDRDRWLCQQIGPAMSAAGMLFVGLDVIGGYVTEINVTSPTGARELDKQFNLDIGGLLMAAIERALARRTR
;
A
#
# COMPACT_ATOMS: atom_id res chain seq x y z
N MET A 1 26.41 -24.50 -5.06
CA MET A 1 26.18 -23.04 -5.18
C MET A 1 24.67 -22.88 -5.28
N GLY A 2 24.01 -22.26 -4.30
CA GLY A 2 22.58 -21.98 -4.40
C GLY A 2 22.32 -21.08 -5.62
N ASN A 3 21.24 -21.35 -6.37
CA ASN A 3 20.85 -20.47 -7.48
C ASN A 3 20.62 -19.05 -6.95
N GLN A 4 21.18 -18.07 -7.63
CA GLN A 4 20.95 -16.65 -7.34
C GLN A 4 19.46 -16.34 -7.54
N VAL A 5 18.81 -15.74 -6.55
CA VAL A 5 17.39 -15.35 -6.65
C VAL A 5 17.21 -14.31 -7.75
N ARG A 6 16.27 -14.57 -8.66
CA ARG A 6 15.83 -13.66 -9.72
C ARG A 6 14.59 -12.89 -9.26
N LEU A 7 14.76 -11.60 -8.95
CA LEU A 7 13.69 -10.71 -8.51
C LEU A 7 13.28 -9.78 -9.64
N ALA A 8 12.01 -9.85 -10.05
CA ALA A 8 11.42 -8.84 -10.91
C ALA A 8 10.67 -7.80 -10.08
N VAL A 9 10.62 -6.57 -10.57
CA VAL A 9 9.78 -5.49 -10.02
C VAL A 9 8.92 -4.90 -11.14
N VAL A 10 7.61 -4.84 -10.89
CA VAL A 10 6.64 -4.12 -11.73
C VAL A 10 6.29 -2.82 -11.01
N MET A 11 6.69 -1.68 -11.57
CA MET A 11 6.54 -0.38 -10.93
C MET A 11 6.36 0.75 -11.95
N ASP A 12 6.01 1.93 -11.48
CA ASP A 12 6.03 3.14 -12.28
C ASP A 12 7.46 3.50 -12.71
N PRO A 13 7.64 4.34 -13.76
CA PRO A 13 8.96 4.63 -14.32
C PRO A 13 10.00 5.00 -13.26
N ILE A 14 11.05 4.17 -13.11
CA ILE A 14 12.07 4.29 -12.07
C ILE A 14 12.82 5.63 -12.13
N GLY A 15 12.89 6.27 -13.28
CA GLY A 15 13.48 7.59 -13.43
C GLY A 15 12.64 8.74 -12.87
N ARG A 16 11.38 8.47 -12.48
CA ARG A 16 10.45 9.48 -11.94
C ARG A 16 10.20 9.37 -10.43
N ILE A 17 10.79 8.38 -9.78
CA ILE A 17 10.61 8.18 -8.33
C ILE A 17 11.25 9.32 -7.53
N LYS A 18 10.76 9.54 -6.32
CA LYS A 18 11.39 10.45 -5.36
C LYS A 18 12.45 9.68 -4.58
N TYR A 19 13.69 9.65 -5.09
CA TYR A 19 14.81 8.88 -4.55
C TYR A 19 14.86 8.79 -3.01
N ALA A 20 14.73 9.92 -2.32
CA ALA A 20 14.89 9.98 -0.87
C ALA A 20 13.77 9.29 -0.07
N LYS A 21 12.59 9.07 -0.70
CA LYS A 21 11.36 8.58 -0.06
C LYS A 21 10.85 7.26 -0.65
N ASP A 22 11.38 6.85 -1.80
CA ASP A 22 10.86 5.70 -2.52
C ASP A 22 11.14 4.39 -1.80
N THR A 23 10.09 3.75 -1.30
CA THR A 23 10.16 2.48 -0.58
C THR A 23 10.62 1.34 -1.49
N THR A 24 10.22 1.35 -2.77
CA THR A 24 10.59 0.32 -3.74
C THR A 24 12.09 0.33 -4.01
N LEU A 25 12.69 1.52 -4.14
CA LEU A 25 14.16 1.64 -4.26
C LEU A 25 14.86 1.04 -3.02
N GLY A 26 14.34 1.28 -1.80
CA GLY A 26 14.87 0.66 -0.58
C GLY A 26 14.84 -0.87 -0.64
N MET A 27 13.74 -1.45 -1.12
CA MET A 27 13.60 -2.89 -1.32
C MET A 27 14.61 -3.42 -2.35
N LEU A 28 14.79 -2.73 -3.48
CA LEU A 28 15.72 -3.12 -4.54
C LEU A 28 17.18 -3.05 -4.07
N LEU A 29 17.57 -2.02 -3.31
CA LEU A 29 18.89 -1.91 -2.70
C LEU A 29 19.16 -3.08 -1.74
N ALA A 30 18.19 -3.44 -0.91
CA ALA A 30 18.30 -4.56 0.02
C ALA A 30 18.39 -5.93 -0.71
N ALA A 31 17.63 -6.11 -1.79
CA ALA A 31 17.70 -7.32 -2.61
C ALA A 31 19.08 -7.44 -3.32
N GLN A 32 19.57 -6.34 -3.92
CA GLN A 32 20.88 -6.33 -4.58
C GLN A 32 22.03 -6.58 -3.59
N ALA A 33 21.93 -6.05 -2.36
CA ALA A 33 22.92 -6.32 -1.30
C ALA A 33 22.99 -7.80 -0.89
N ARG A 34 21.91 -8.57 -1.10
CA ARG A 34 21.87 -10.04 -0.93
C ARG A 34 22.39 -10.81 -2.12
N GLY A 35 22.86 -10.11 -3.15
CA GLY A 35 23.35 -10.75 -4.38
C GLY A 35 22.25 -11.23 -5.33
N TRP A 36 20.99 -10.78 -5.15
CA TRP A 36 19.91 -11.11 -6.06
C TRP A 36 20.07 -10.40 -7.41
N SER A 37 19.65 -11.04 -8.50
CA SER A 37 19.54 -10.39 -9.80
C SER A 37 18.21 -9.64 -9.89
N LEU A 38 18.28 -8.36 -10.27
CA LEU A 38 17.12 -7.50 -10.37
C LEU A 38 16.69 -7.34 -11.82
N HIS A 39 15.38 -7.37 -12.05
CA HIS A 39 14.75 -7.19 -13.35
C HIS A 39 13.61 -6.18 -13.24
N TYR A 40 13.63 -5.19 -14.11
CA TYR A 40 12.68 -4.07 -14.11
C TYR A 40 11.66 -4.24 -15.21
N LEU A 41 10.39 -3.97 -14.86
CA LEU A 41 9.26 -3.91 -15.79
C LEU A 41 8.37 -2.71 -15.40
N GLU A 42 7.82 -2.08 -16.43
CA GLU A 42 6.69 -1.14 -16.27
C GLU A 42 5.37 -1.87 -16.55
N PRO A 43 4.21 -1.30 -16.17
CA PRO A 43 2.90 -1.89 -16.48
C PRO A 43 2.71 -2.28 -17.95
N GLY A 44 3.16 -1.44 -18.89
CA GLY A 44 3.08 -1.69 -20.33
C GLY A 44 4.00 -2.79 -20.87
N ASP A 45 4.92 -3.31 -20.05
CA ASP A 45 5.79 -4.43 -20.42
C ASP A 45 5.14 -5.79 -20.19
N LEU A 46 4.01 -5.84 -19.45
CA LEU A 46 3.29 -7.07 -19.13
C LEU A 46 2.37 -7.49 -20.28
N ARG A 47 2.27 -8.79 -20.52
CA ARG A 47 1.35 -9.35 -21.50
C ARG A 47 0.94 -10.79 -21.18
N LEU A 48 -0.20 -11.20 -21.72
CA LEU A 48 -0.68 -12.58 -21.70
C LEU A 48 -0.72 -13.09 -23.15
N ARG A 49 0.03 -14.13 -23.45
CA ARG A 49 0.04 -14.79 -24.76
C ARG A 49 -0.29 -16.26 -24.60
N ASP A 50 -1.37 -16.72 -25.22
CA ASP A 50 -1.79 -18.13 -25.18
C ASP A 50 -1.84 -18.72 -23.76
N GLY A 51 -2.27 -17.89 -22.80
CA GLY A 51 -2.36 -18.25 -21.38
C GLY A 51 -1.04 -18.16 -20.61
N VAL A 52 0.06 -17.82 -21.26
CA VAL A 52 1.39 -17.62 -20.63
C VAL A 52 1.57 -16.16 -20.28
N ALA A 53 1.88 -15.88 -19.00
CA ALA A 53 2.26 -14.54 -18.57
C ALA A 53 3.71 -14.26 -18.97
N GLU A 54 3.93 -13.24 -19.78
CA GLU A 54 5.23 -12.79 -20.27
C GLU A 54 5.46 -11.32 -19.91
N GLY A 55 6.71 -10.92 -19.80
CA GLY A 55 7.11 -9.55 -19.60
C GLY A 55 8.35 -9.18 -20.43
N ARG A 56 8.41 -7.91 -20.86
CA ARG A 56 9.61 -7.35 -21.47
C ARG A 56 10.49 -6.75 -20.37
N SER A 57 11.29 -7.61 -19.73
CA SER A 57 12.14 -7.23 -18.62
C SER A 57 13.45 -6.58 -19.07
N ARG A 58 14.06 -5.79 -18.18
CA ARG A 58 15.41 -5.24 -18.32
C ARG A 58 16.21 -5.57 -17.07
N ALA A 59 17.43 -6.06 -17.21
CA ALA A 59 18.32 -6.17 -16.07
C ALA A 59 18.49 -4.80 -15.39
N LEU A 60 18.38 -4.78 -14.06
CA LEU A 60 18.43 -3.56 -13.27
C LEU A 60 19.62 -3.61 -12.31
N ARG A 61 20.36 -2.52 -12.20
CA ARG A 61 21.28 -2.25 -11.10
C ARG A 61 20.86 -0.99 -10.38
N VAL A 62 20.88 -1.00 -9.06
CA VAL A 62 20.54 0.17 -8.24
C VAL A 62 21.73 0.60 -7.40
N ARG A 63 21.82 1.88 -7.11
CA ARG A 63 22.88 2.51 -6.31
C ARG A 63 22.29 3.46 -5.27
N ALA A 64 22.99 3.58 -4.15
CA ALA A 64 22.64 4.57 -3.12
C ALA A 64 23.22 5.97 -3.45
N ASP A 65 22.97 6.42 -4.68
CA ASP A 65 23.40 7.73 -5.20
C ASP A 65 22.21 8.50 -5.76
N PRO A 66 21.83 9.66 -5.20
CA PRO A 66 20.68 10.43 -5.67
C PRO A 66 20.85 11.03 -7.08
N ALA A 67 22.08 11.15 -7.58
CA ALA A 67 22.34 11.65 -8.92
C ALA A 67 22.31 10.55 -10.00
N ASP A 68 22.57 9.28 -9.59
CA ASP A 68 22.65 8.13 -10.49
C ASP A 68 22.22 6.83 -9.78
N TRP A 69 20.93 6.70 -9.46
CA TRP A 69 20.44 5.59 -8.63
C TRP A 69 20.16 4.29 -9.38
N PHE A 70 20.13 4.27 -10.71
CA PHE A 70 19.87 3.05 -11.47
C PHE A 70 20.56 2.99 -12.82
N THR A 71 20.71 1.77 -13.32
CA THR A 71 21.09 1.48 -14.71
C THR A 71 20.23 0.34 -15.23
N LEU A 72 19.74 0.46 -16.46
CA LEU A 72 18.97 -0.57 -17.14
C LEU A 72 19.81 -1.20 -18.24
N GLY A 73 19.75 -2.52 -18.34
CA GLY A 73 20.28 -3.29 -19.48
C GLY A 73 19.31 -3.36 -20.66
N ASP A 74 19.65 -4.19 -21.63
CA ASP A 74 18.80 -4.45 -22.79
C ASP A 74 17.49 -5.13 -22.37
N ALA A 75 16.44 -4.88 -23.14
CA ALA A 75 15.14 -5.49 -22.92
C ALA A 75 15.08 -6.90 -23.52
N ALA A 76 14.60 -7.86 -22.75
CA ALA A 76 14.31 -9.22 -23.20
C ALA A 76 12.89 -9.62 -22.82
N VAL A 77 12.22 -10.36 -23.70
CA VAL A 77 10.91 -10.93 -23.40
C VAL A 77 11.10 -12.32 -22.82
N GLU A 78 10.51 -12.54 -21.64
CA GLU A 78 10.60 -13.82 -20.95
C GLU A 78 9.32 -14.17 -20.20
N PRO A 79 9.05 -15.46 -19.93
CA PRO A 79 7.94 -15.87 -19.08
C PRO A 79 8.12 -15.34 -17.67
N LEU A 80 7.08 -14.71 -17.13
CA LEU A 80 7.10 -14.17 -15.75
C LEU A 80 7.21 -15.26 -14.68
N GLY A 81 6.73 -16.48 -14.98
CA GLY A 81 6.92 -17.64 -14.10
C GLY A 81 8.37 -18.11 -13.94
N ALA A 82 9.32 -17.59 -14.76
CA ALA A 82 10.74 -17.89 -14.65
C ALA A 82 11.45 -17.05 -13.56
N PHE A 83 10.80 -16.05 -13.01
CA PHE A 83 11.31 -15.32 -11.83
C PHE A 83 11.00 -16.07 -10.55
N ASP A 84 11.91 -16.04 -9.58
CA ASP A 84 11.67 -16.60 -8.25
C ASP A 84 10.64 -15.75 -7.50
N ALA A 85 10.79 -14.42 -7.59
CA ALA A 85 9.84 -13.48 -6.98
C ALA A 85 9.57 -12.28 -7.90
N ILE A 86 8.36 -11.72 -7.78
CA ILE A 86 7.92 -10.50 -8.49
C ILE A 86 7.32 -9.54 -7.47
N LEU A 87 7.89 -8.35 -7.32
CA LEU A 87 7.29 -7.27 -6.53
C LEU A 87 6.29 -6.50 -7.41
N MET A 88 5.02 -6.49 -7.03
CA MET A 88 4.01 -5.61 -7.61
C MET A 88 4.02 -4.30 -6.84
N ARG A 89 4.68 -3.28 -7.39
CA ARG A 89 4.90 -1.98 -6.75
C ARG A 89 4.37 -0.81 -7.57
N LYS A 90 3.45 -1.09 -8.51
CA LYS A 90 2.70 -0.05 -9.20
C LYS A 90 1.87 0.75 -8.19
N ASP A 91 2.05 2.07 -8.20
CA ASP A 91 1.22 2.96 -7.38
C ASP A 91 -0.24 2.96 -7.87
N PRO A 92 -1.21 3.18 -6.99
CA PRO A 92 -2.58 3.44 -7.42
C PRO A 92 -2.66 4.57 -8.48
N PRO A 93 -3.74 4.69 -9.27
CA PRO A 93 -5.08 4.22 -8.94
C PRO A 93 -5.25 2.70 -9.08
N PHE A 94 -6.10 2.13 -8.21
CA PHE A 94 -6.59 0.78 -8.36
C PHE A 94 -7.83 0.83 -9.27
N ASP A 95 -7.57 0.70 -10.56
CA ASP A 95 -8.54 0.78 -11.64
C ASP A 95 -8.61 -0.55 -12.42
N THR A 96 -9.35 -0.56 -13.52
CA THR A 96 -9.50 -1.74 -14.37
C THR A 96 -8.15 -2.19 -14.95
N GLU A 97 -7.25 -1.27 -15.29
CA GLU A 97 -5.90 -1.59 -15.78
C GLU A 97 -5.07 -2.27 -14.69
N TYR A 98 -5.16 -1.81 -13.42
CA TYR A 98 -4.53 -2.48 -12.29
C TYR A 98 -5.05 -3.92 -12.12
N ILE A 99 -6.37 -4.12 -12.28
CA ILE A 99 -7.00 -5.45 -12.24
C ILE A 99 -6.44 -6.35 -13.35
N TYR A 100 -6.31 -5.85 -14.58
CA TYR A 100 -5.75 -6.62 -15.69
C TYR A 100 -4.30 -7.03 -15.43
N MET A 101 -3.46 -6.14 -14.93
CA MET A 101 -2.09 -6.46 -14.50
C MET A 101 -2.09 -7.57 -13.45
N SER A 102 -3.01 -7.49 -12.46
CA SER A 102 -3.10 -8.50 -11.41
C SER A 102 -3.49 -9.89 -11.95
N TYR A 103 -4.30 -9.99 -13.01
CA TYR A 103 -4.59 -11.26 -13.68
C TYR A 103 -3.35 -11.83 -14.39
N ILE A 104 -2.56 -11.00 -15.05
CA ILE A 104 -1.31 -11.43 -15.68
C ILE A 104 -0.34 -11.95 -14.60
N LEU A 105 -0.19 -11.24 -13.49
CA LEU A 105 0.67 -11.65 -12.39
C LEU A 105 0.16 -12.90 -11.68
N GLU A 106 -1.16 -13.12 -11.59
CA GLU A 106 -1.71 -14.38 -11.06
C GLU A 106 -1.36 -15.58 -11.95
N ARG A 107 -1.33 -15.38 -13.28
CA ARG A 107 -0.82 -16.42 -14.20
C ARG A 107 0.67 -16.70 -13.98
N ALA A 108 1.47 -15.67 -13.66
CA ALA A 108 2.87 -15.85 -13.28
C ALA A 108 3.00 -16.63 -11.95
N GLU A 109 2.13 -16.33 -10.96
CA GLU A 109 2.08 -17.05 -9.67
C GLU A 109 1.75 -18.54 -9.88
N LEU A 110 0.76 -18.84 -10.72
CA LEU A 110 0.38 -20.21 -11.09
C LEU A 110 1.49 -20.95 -11.84
N ALA A 111 2.36 -20.22 -12.54
CA ALA A 111 3.52 -20.76 -13.25
C ALA A 111 4.77 -20.90 -12.36
N GLY A 112 4.71 -20.52 -11.07
CA GLY A 112 5.77 -20.77 -10.09
C GLY A 112 6.38 -19.54 -9.44
N ALA A 113 6.19 -18.32 -9.96
CA ALA A 113 6.72 -17.12 -9.32
C ALA A 113 6.03 -16.81 -7.97
N LEU A 114 6.78 -16.29 -7.00
CA LEU A 114 6.19 -15.69 -5.80
C LEU A 114 5.85 -14.23 -6.08
N VAL A 115 4.57 -13.88 -6.20
CA VAL A 115 4.17 -12.49 -6.41
C VAL A 115 3.88 -11.80 -5.07
N VAL A 116 4.48 -10.64 -4.83
CA VAL A 116 4.39 -9.84 -3.60
C VAL A 116 3.84 -8.44 -3.92
N ASN A 117 2.68 -8.08 -3.42
CA ASN A 117 1.70 -8.91 -2.71
C ASN A 117 0.92 -9.79 -3.68
N ARG A 118 0.32 -10.84 -3.12
CA ARG A 118 -0.43 -11.84 -3.89
C ARG A 118 -1.53 -11.20 -4.73
N PRO A 119 -1.61 -11.48 -6.06
CA PRO A 119 -2.49 -10.76 -6.97
C PRO A 119 -3.99 -10.86 -6.62
N ARG A 120 -4.44 -12.03 -6.14
CA ARG A 120 -5.82 -12.20 -5.69
C ARG A 120 -6.15 -11.30 -4.51
N GLY A 121 -5.27 -11.23 -3.51
CA GLY A 121 -5.47 -10.37 -2.35
C GLY A 121 -5.46 -8.88 -2.72
N LEU A 122 -4.66 -8.46 -3.70
CA LEU A 122 -4.70 -7.09 -4.22
C LEU A 122 -6.08 -6.73 -4.79
N ARG A 123 -6.76 -7.66 -5.47
CA ARG A 123 -8.11 -7.43 -5.99
C ARG A 123 -9.20 -7.48 -4.91
N ASP A 124 -9.04 -8.34 -3.92
CA ASP A 124 -10.05 -8.59 -2.89
C ASP A 124 -10.05 -7.51 -1.78
N MET A 125 -8.97 -6.75 -1.64
CA MET A 125 -8.73 -5.86 -0.50
C MET A 125 -8.63 -4.40 -0.92
N ASN A 126 -9.79 -3.72 -1.08
CA ASN A 126 -9.79 -2.26 -1.18
C ASN A 126 -9.34 -1.65 0.15
N GLU A 127 -8.39 -0.73 0.13
CA GLU A 127 -7.74 -0.19 1.33
C GLU A 127 -8.70 0.41 2.38
N LYS A 128 -9.88 0.90 1.95
CA LYS A 128 -10.87 1.53 2.85
C LYS A 128 -11.97 0.55 3.26
N VAL A 129 -12.52 -0.19 2.29
CA VAL A 129 -13.63 -1.12 2.54
C VAL A 129 -13.18 -2.32 3.35
N TYR A 130 -11.96 -2.83 3.09
CA TYR A 130 -11.48 -4.03 3.77
C TYR A 130 -11.28 -3.85 5.29
N THR A 131 -11.24 -2.63 5.79
CA THR A 131 -11.29 -2.33 7.24
C THR A 131 -12.55 -2.89 7.91
N ALA A 132 -13.66 -3.06 7.17
CA ALA A 132 -14.91 -3.63 7.68
C ALA A 132 -14.81 -5.10 8.11
N TRP A 133 -13.76 -5.81 7.71
CA TRP A 133 -13.46 -7.18 8.21
C TRP A 133 -12.89 -7.17 9.63
N PHE A 134 -12.52 -5.98 10.15
CA PHE A 134 -11.96 -5.78 11.48
C PHE A 134 -12.71 -4.67 12.24
N PRO A 135 -14.04 -4.79 12.44
CA PRO A 135 -14.84 -3.72 13.02
C PRO A 135 -14.39 -3.29 14.43
N GLN A 136 -13.78 -4.22 15.20
CA GLN A 136 -13.20 -3.94 16.52
C GLN A 136 -11.96 -3.01 16.45
N CYS A 137 -11.34 -2.91 15.27
CA CYS A 137 -10.18 -2.06 15.04
C CYS A 137 -10.53 -0.66 14.52
N CYS A 138 -11.78 -0.43 14.13
CA CYS A 138 -12.22 0.77 13.43
C CYS A 138 -13.11 1.67 14.28
N ALA A 139 -13.09 2.96 14.01
CA ALA A 139 -14.13 3.88 14.48
C ALA A 139 -15.45 3.59 13.73
N PRO A 140 -16.60 4.09 14.22
CA PRO A 140 -17.86 3.97 13.50
C PRO A 140 -17.71 4.36 12.04
N THR A 141 -18.12 3.46 11.15
CA THR A 141 -17.91 3.55 9.71
C THR A 141 -19.14 3.06 8.97
N LEU A 142 -19.50 3.74 7.89
CA LEU A 142 -20.58 3.38 6.98
C LEU A 142 -20.07 3.45 5.55
N VAL A 143 -20.33 2.42 4.75
CA VAL A 143 -20.10 2.40 3.30
C VAL A 143 -21.47 2.35 2.63
N THR A 144 -21.85 3.41 1.95
CA THR A 144 -23.14 3.54 1.28
C THR A 144 -23.05 4.46 0.08
N ARG A 145 -24.05 4.43 -0.78
CA ARG A 145 -24.33 5.44 -1.80
C ARG A 145 -25.65 6.20 -1.55
N ASP A 146 -26.33 5.87 -0.45
CA ASP A 146 -27.54 6.58 -0.04
C ASP A 146 -27.17 7.82 0.79
N MET A 147 -27.43 8.98 0.22
CA MET A 147 -27.13 10.27 0.84
C MET A 147 -27.94 10.52 2.11
N ASN A 148 -29.13 9.90 2.27
CA ASN A 148 -29.93 10.03 3.46
C ASN A 148 -29.33 9.23 4.63
N GLU A 149 -28.76 8.07 4.35
CA GLU A 149 -27.98 7.30 5.31
C GLU A 149 -26.71 8.05 5.75
N MET A 150 -26.00 8.69 4.80
CA MET A 150 -24.84 9.54 5.12
C MET A 150 -25.25 10.69 6.06
N ALA A 151 -26.35 11.37 5.76
CA ALA A 151 -26.88 12.44 6.61
C ALA A 151 -27.33 11.93 8.00
N ALA A 152 -27.94 10.74 8.07
CA ALA A 152 -28.31 10.11 9.33
C ALA A 152 -27.07 9.74 10.16
N PHE A 153 -26.04 9.21 9.53
CA PHE A 153 -24.77 8.92 10.18
C PHE A 153 -24.10 10.19 10.74
N ALA A 154 -24.11 11.29 9.99
CA ALA A 154 -23.60 12.59 10.45
C ALA A 154 -24.37 13.09 11.69
N ARG A 155 -25.70 12.99 11.69
CA ARG A 155 -26.51 13.35 12.87
C ARG A 155 -26.18 12.50 14.09
N ALA A 156 -25.93 11.21 13.91
CA ALA A 156 -25.61 10.30 14.99
C ALA A 156 -24.21 10.52 15.60
N HIS A 157 -23.24 10.94 14.78
CA HIS A 157 -21.83 11.02 15.19
C HIS A 157 -21.26 12.44 15.26
N GLY A 158 -22.05 13.47 14.88
CA GLY A 158 -21.65 14.89 14.89
C GLY A 158 -20.72 15.23 13.73
N LYS A 159 -19.42 15.18 13.96
CA LYS A 159 -18.41 15.46 12.95
C LYS A 159 -17.95 14.15 12.27
N ILE A 160 -17.91 14.16 10.92
CA ILE A 160 -17.60 12.99 10.11
C ILE A 160 -16.56 13.30 9.06
N VAL A 161 -15.93 12.25 8.52
CA VAL A 161 -15.07 12.29 7.35
C VAL A 161 -15.71 11.49 6.22
N CYS A 162 -15.85 12.10 5.05
CA CYS A 162 -16.38 11.47 3.84
C CYS A 162 -15.25 11.31 2.81
N LYS A 163 -15.16 10.14 2.19
CA LYS A 163 -14.11 9.81 1.21
C LYS A 163 -14.68 8.98 0.07
N PRO A 164 -14.23 9.14 -1.19
CA PRO A 164 -14.50 8.17 -2.24
C PRO A 164 -13.68 6.89 -1.99
N LEU A 165 -14.14 5.74 -2.48
CA LEU A 165 -13.46 4.47 -2.28
C LEU A 165 -12.24 4.29 -3.18
N HIS A 166 -12.17 4.96 -4.33
CA HIS A 166 -11.17 4.79 -5.38
C HIS A 166 -10.06 5.85 -5.37
N SER A 167 -10.11 6.83 -4.46
CA SER A 167 -9.09 7.89 -4.39
C SER A 167 -7.94 7.54 -3.45
N MET A 168 -6.76 8.10 -3.74
CA MET A 168 -5.54 7.97 -2.96
C MET A 168 -4.94 9.35 -2.61
N GLY A 169 -3.94 9.36 -1.72
CA GLY A 169 -3.14 10.56 -1.44
C GLY A 169 -3.90 11.70 -0.77
N GLY A 170 -5.08 11.44 -0.20
CA GLY A 170 -5.89 12.46 0.45
C GLY A 170 -6.78 13.26 -0.49
N HIS A 171 -6.92 12.88 -1.76
CA HIS A 171 -7.82 13.54 -2.70
C HIS A 171 -9.29 13.30 -2.30
N SER A 172 -10.09 14.38 -2.39
CA SER A 172 -11.54 14.36 -2.14
C SER A 172 -11.91 13.83 -0.74
N ILE A 173 -11.10 14.11 0.27
CA ILE A 173 -11.45 13.89 1.68
C ILE A 173 -12.13 15.15 2.21
N PHE A 174 -13.36 14.99 2.68
CA PHE A 174 -14.16 16.07 3.26
C PHE A 174 -14.41 15.81 4.74
N VAL A 175 -14.20 16.83 5.54
CA VAL A 175 -14.57 16.84 6.97
C VAL A 175 -15.82 17.71 7.12
N LEU A 176 -16.90 17.11 7.60
CA LEU A 176 -18.20 17.77 7.69
C LEU A 176 -18.73 17.70 9.13
N ASP A 177 -19.35 18.78 9.58
CA ASP A 177 -20.24 18.76 10.74
C ASP A 177 -21.67 18.41 10.29
N HIS A 178 -22.47 17.82 11.18
CA HIS A 178 -23.85 17.46 10.87
C HIS A 178 -24.73 18.66 10.46
N ALA A 179 -24.36 19.88 10.88
CA ALA A 179 -25.03 21.12 10.56
C ALA A 179 -24.45 21.86 9.34
N ASP A 180 -23.44 21.30 8.66
CA ASP A 180 -22.82 21.93 7.51
C ASP A 180 -23.82 22.02 6.34
N LYS A 181 -24.07 23.24 5.88
CA LYS A 181 -24.99 23.52 4.77
C LYS A 181 -24.53 22.95 3.44
N ASN A 182 -23.22 22.68 3.28
CA ASN A 182 -22.64 22.08 2.09
C ASN A 182 -22.66 20.53 2.14
N ALA A 183 -23.06 19.93 3.26
CA ALA A 183 -23.00 18.46 3.42
C ALA A 183 -23.70 17.73 2.27
N ARG A 184 -24.89 18.21 1.85
CA ARG A 184 -25.64 17.62 0.75
C ARG A 184 -24.87 17.63 -0.56
N VAL A 185 -24.25 18.76 -0.91
CA VAL A 185 -23.45 18.90 -2.15
C VAL A 185 -22.23 17.97 -2.12
N VAL A 186 -21.60 17.81 -0.94
CA VAL A 186 -20.48 16.86 -0.80
C VAL A 186 -20.95 15.43 -1.01
N TYR A 187 -22.12 15.04 -0.47
CA TYR A 187 -22.66 13.69 -0.70
C TYR A 187 -22.98 13.44 -2.17
N GLU A 188 -23.64 14.40 -2.83
CA GLU A 188 -23.94 14.34 -4.27
C GLU A 188 -22.65 14.17 -5.08
N THR A 189 -21.63 14.97 -4.80
CA THR A 189 -20.33 14.90 -5.49
C THR A 189 -19.63 13.56 -5.26
N LEU A 190 -19.59 13.06 -4.02
CA LEU A 190 -18.88 11.83 -3.69
C LEU A 190 -19.58 10.58 -4.23
N THR A 191 -20.90 10.61 -4.28
CA THR A 191 -21.70 9.47 -4.74
C THR A 191 -22.12 9.58 -6.21
N GLU A 192 -21.76 10.70 -6.89
CA GLU A 192 -22.28 11.02 -8.23
C GLU A 192 -23.80 10.81 -8.27
N ASP A 193 -24.51 11.55 -7.41
CA ASP A 193 -25.97 11.46 -7.23
C ASP A 193 -26.49 10.06 -6.87
N GLY A 194 -25.71 9.28 -6.12
CA GLY A 194 -26.06 7.95 -5.66
C GLY A 194 -25.67 6.82 -6.62
N ALA A 195 -24.91 7.11 -7.67
CA ALA A 195 -24.38 6.11 -8.59
C ALA A 195 -23.21 5.32 -8.00
N HIS A 196 -22.38 5.95 -7.15
CA HIS A 196 -21.16 5.39 -6.61
C HIS A 196 -21.18 5.26 -5.08
N PHE A 197 -20.56 4.18 -4.57
CA PHE A 197 -20.35 4.01 -3.13
C PHE A 197 -19.28 4.98 -2.61
N ALA A 198 -19.52 5.53 -1.41
CA ALA A 198 -18.58 6.32 -0.64
C ALA A 198 -18.47 5.75 0.79
N ILE A 199 -17.40 6.10 1.49
CA ILE A 199 -17.22 5.77 2.91
C ILE A 199 -17.36 7.01 3.76
N VAL A 200 -18.11 6.86 4.87
CA VAL A 200 -18.28 7.87 5.90
C VAL A 200 -17.79 7.31 7.22
N GLN A 201 -16.93 8.04 7.91
CA GLN A 201 -16.34 7.63 9.17
C GLN A 201 -16.52 8.73 10.23
N LYS A 202 -16.68 8.34 11.51
CA LYS A 202 -16.62 9.31 12.60
C LYS A 202 -15.27 10.04 12.55
N TYR A 203 -15.29 11.37 12.65
CA TYR A 203 -14.06 12.17 12.73
C TYR A 203 -13.29 11.86 14.01
N LEU A 204 -12.01 11.67 13.87
CA LEU A 204 -11.07 11.40 14.95
C LEU A 204 -10.21 12.65 15.19
N PRO A 205 -10.47 13.43 16.24
CA PRO A 205 -9.75 14.69 16.49
C PRO A 205 -8.27 14.49 16.77
N GLU A 206 -7.86 13.29 17.14
CA GLU A 206 -6.46 12.89 17.36
C GLU A 206 -5.58 13.06 16.12
N ILE A 207 -6.17 13.19 14.92
CA ILE A 207 -5.43 13.52 13.68
C ILE A 207 -4.64 14.83 13.83
N VAL A 208 -5.16 15.80 14.58
CA VAL A 208 -4.53 17.12 14.74
C VAL A 208 -3.28 17.05 15.62
N THR A 209 -3.28 16.20 16.64
CA THR A 209 -2.20 16.11 17.62
C THR A 209 -1.27 14.94 17.39
N GLY A 210 -1.80 13.79 17.02
CA GLY A 210 -1.08 12.52 16.82
C GLY A 210 -0.81 12.19 15.36
N GLY A 211 -1.46 12.89 14.44
CA GLY A 211 -1.37 12.61 13.02
C GLY A 211 -2.03 11.30 12.60
N ASP A 212 -1.81 10.95 11.35
CA ASP A 212 -2.17 9.66 10.75
C ASP A 212 -0.91 8.78 10.73
N ALA A 213 -0.85 7.76 11.57
CA ALA A 213 0.33 6.93 11.76
C ALA A 213 0.34 5.74 10.79
N ARG A 214 1.35 5.67 9.92
CA ARG A 214 1.64 4.51 9.08
C ARG A 214 2.39 3.45 9.89
N VAL A 215 1.76 2.30 10.14
CA VAL A 215 2.40 1.10 10.68
C VAL A 215 2.65 0.12 9.54
N LEU A 216 3.89 -0.31 9.34
CA LEU A 216 4.25 -1.29 8.32
C LEU A 216 4.24 -2.70 8.90
N LEU A 217 3.62 -3.64 8.18
CA LEU A 217 3.65 -5.07 8.49
C LEU A 217 4.46 -5.81 7.42
N ILE A 218 5.28 -6.75 7.86
CA ILE A 218 6.02 -7.68 7.00
C ILE A 218 5.65 -9.10 7.40
N ASP A 219 5.01 -9.84 6.50
CA ASP A 219 4.49 -11.20 6.73
C ASP A 219 3.59 -11.26 8.00
N GLY A 220 2.77 -10.22 8.19
CA GLY A 220 1.87 -10.08 9.33
C GLY A 220 2.48 -9.46 10.59
N GLU A 221 3.80 -9.37 10.70
CA GLU A 221 4.49 -8.82 11.87
C GLU A 221 4.81 -7.34 11.71
N PRO A 222 4.58 -6.50 12.73
CA PRO A 222 4.84 -5.08 12.63
C PRO A 222 6.33 -4.74 12.70
N VAL A 223 6.75 -3.75 11.91
CA VAL A 223 7.99 -3.03 12.16
C VAL A 223 7.87 -2.26 13.49
N PRO A 224 8.91 -2.19 14.34
CA PRO A 224 8.78 -1.68 15.72
C PRO A 224 8.41 -0.21 15.86
N TYR A 225 8.36 0.54 14.77
CA TYR A 225 8.06 1.98 14.73
C TYR A 225 6.95 2.30 13.75
N ALA A 226 6.17 3.33 14.04
CA ALA A 226 5.19 3.94 13.16
C ALA A 226 5.68 5.29 12.65
N LEU A 227 5.28 5.68 11.44
CA LEU A 227 5.51 7.00 10.87
C LEU A 227 4.26 7.85 11.05
N ALA A 228 4.21 8.68 12.09
CA ALA A 228 3.15 9.66 12.28
C ALA A 228 3.28 10.78 11.23
N ARG A 229 2.23 10.94 10.42
CA ARG A 229 2.14 11.95 9.38
C ARG A 229 1.29 13.09 9.92
N ILE A 230 1.95 14.12 10.44
CA ILE A 230 1.31 15.26 11.08
C ILE A 230 0.84 16.24 10.02
N PRO A 231 -0.47 16.56 9.94
CA PRO A 231 -0.99 17.57 9.02
C PRO A 231 -0.33 18.94 9.22
N SER A 232 -0.24 19.73 8.14
CA SER A 232 0.17 21.13 8.26
C SER A 232 -0.92 21.95 8.97
N ALA A 233 -0.57 23.14 9.46
CA ALA A 233 -1.53 24.02 10.12
C ALA A 233 -2.71 24.49 9.21
N THR A 234 -2.57 24.34 7.91
CA THR A 234 -3.53 24.79 6.89
C THR A 234 -4.26 23.64 6.18
N ASP A 235 -3.97 22.38 6.52
CA ASP A 235 -4.57 21.21 5.86
C ASP A 235 -4.93 20.14 6.91
N HIS A 236 -6.07 19.50 6.77
CA HIS A 236 -6.52 18.41 7.66
C HIS A 236 -5.99 17.03 7.25
N ARG A 237 -5.26 16.93 6.13
CA ARG A 237 -4.80 15.65 5.57
C ARG A 237 -3.45 15.24 6.12
N GLY A 238 -3.36 14.03 6.67
CA GLY A 238 -2.12 13.43 7.15
C GLY A 238 -1.21 12.85 6.05
N ASN A 239 -1.54 13.01 4.76
CA ASN A 239 -0.77 12.41 3.68
C ASN A 239 0.53 13.18 3.41
N LEU A 240 1.68 12.47 3.34
CA LEU A 240 2.99 13.07 2.98
C LEU A 240 2.97 13.73 1.59
N ALA A 241 2.14 13.24 0.67
CA ALA A 241 1.94 13.84 -0.63
C ALA A 241 1.24 15.21 -0.54
N ALA A 242 0.43 15.45 0.49
CA ALA A 242 -0.24 16.71 0.78
C ALA A 242 0.61 17.68 1.64
N GLY A 243 1.88 17.34 1.92
CA GLY A 243 2.80 18.20 2.67
C GLY A 243 2.87 17.94 4.17
N ALA A 244 2.28 16.85 4.68
CA ALA A 244 2.43 16.43 6.07
C ALA A 244 3.88 16.13 6.43
N GLN A 245 4.25 16.36 7.69
CA GLN A 245 5.55 16.01 8.21
C GLN A 245 5.55 14.58 8.77
N GLY A 246 6.49 13.75 8.31
CA GLY A 246 6.68 12.38 8.80
C GLY A 246 7.57 12.32 10.04
N VAL A 247 7.02 12.01 11.20
CA VAL A 247 7.75 11.84 12.46
C VAL A 247 7.61 10.40 12.93
N GLY A 248 8.73 9.70 13.05
CA GLY A 248 8.73 8.33 13.53
C GLY A 248 8.52 8.28 15.06
N ARG A 249 7.80 7.25 15.52
CA ARG A 249 7.61 6.96 16.95
C ARG A 249 7.59 5.45 17.20
N PRO A 250 7.97 4.98 18.39
CA PRO A 250 7.76 3.57 18.77
C PRO A 250 6.27 3.21 18.70
N LEU A 251 5.98 1.94 18.39
CA LEU A 251 4.62 1.42 18.53
C LEU A 251 4.19 1.44 20.01
N ASN A 252 2.98 1.91 20.26
CA ASN A 252 2.33 1.77 21.56
C ASN A 252 1.56 0.44 21.67
N ASP A 253 0.96 0.15 22.83
CA ASP A 253 0.24 -1.11 23.05
C ASP A 253 -0.99 -1.24 22.15
N ARG A 254 -1.67 -0.13 21.86
CA ARG A 254 -2.82 -0.12 20.95
C ARG A 254 -2.40 -0.42 19.51
N ASP A 255 -1.30 0.16 19.03
CA ASP A 255 -0.75 -0.16 17.71
C ASP A 255 -0.42 -1.67 17.61
N ARG A 256 0.24 -2.22 18.63
CA ARG A 256 0.57 -3.66 18.68
C ARG A 256 -0.68 -4.53 18.67
N TRP A 257 -1.69 -4.16 19.44
CA TRP A 257 -2.96 -4.87 19.46
C TRP A 257 -3.65 -4.86 18.09
N LEU A 258 -3.69 -3.70 17.40
CA LEU A 258 -4.24 -3.60 16.04
C LEU A 258 -3.49 -4.53 15.06
N CYS A 259 -2.16 -4.56 15.14
CA CYS A 259 -1.34 -5.45 14.32
C CYS A 259 -1.63 -6.93 14.61
N GLN A 260 -1.83 -7.31 15.88
CA GLN A 260 -2.20 -8.68 16.27
C GLN A 260 -3.58 -9.09 15.74
N GLN A 261 -4.53 -8.14 15.60
CA GLN A 261 -5.84 -8.43 15.02
C GLN A 261 -5.79 -8.63 13.50
N ILE A 262 -4.98 -7.84 12.80
CA ILE A 262 -5.01 -7.74 11.33
C ILE A 262 -3.89 -8.59 10.69
N GLY A 263 -2.71 -8.60 11.28
CA GLY A 263 -1.50 -9.22 10.73
C GLY A 263 -1.67 -10.68 10.29
N PRO A 264 -2.24 -11.56 11.15
CA PRO A 264 -2.43 -12.98 10.79
C PRO A 264 -3.28 -13.16 9.51
N ALA A 265 -4.35 -12.37 9.34
CA ALA A 265 -5.19 -12.42 8.15
C ALA A 265 -4.43 -11.94 6.90
N MET A 266 -3.60 -10.89 7.04
CA MET A 266 -2.76 -10.40 5.94
C MET A 266 -1.73 -11.44 5.50
N SER A 267 -1.01 -12.05 6.44
CA SER A 267 -0.04 -13.12 6.15
C SER A 267 -0.71 -14.32 5.48
N ALA A 268 -1.85 -14.78 6.01
CA ALA A 268 -2.62 -15.90 5.44
C ALA A 268 -3.10 -15.63 4.01
N ALA A 269 -3.42 -14.37 3.69
CA ALA A 269 -3.81 -13.95 2.35
C ALA A 269 -2.62 -13.73 1.40
N GLY A 270 -1.38 -13.87 1.87
CA GLY A 270 -0.17 -13.63 1.07
C GLY A 270 0.17 -12.15 0.88
N MET A 271 -0.32 -11.30 1.79
CA MET A 271 0.02 -9.88 1.83
C MET A 271 1.30 -9.69 2.63
N LEU A 272 2.45 -9.89 2.01
CA LEU A 272 3.75 -9.85 2.69
C LEU A 272 4.21 -8.44 3.09
N PHE A 273 3.67 -7.39 2.45
CA PHE A 273 4.00 -6.01 2.76
C PHE A 273 2.73 -5.16 2.83
N VAL A 274 2.37 -4.71 4.02
CA VAL A 274 1.12 -3.99 4.30
C VAL A 274 1.39 -2.71 5.08
N GLY A 275 0.62 -1.66 4.80
CA GLY A 275 0.62 -0.43 5.58
C GLY A 275 -0.74 -0.23 6.24
N LEU A 276 -0.78 -0.19 7.57
CA LEU A 276 -1.97 0.22 8.31
C LEU A 276 -1.90 1.72 8.56
N ASP A 277 -2.98 2.43 8.32
CA ASP A 277 -3.13 3.83 8.68
C ASP A 277 -3.96 3.91 9.96
N VAL A 278 -3.43 4.58 10.99
CA VAL A 278 -3.98 4.57 12.35
C VAL A 278 -4.10 6.01 12.87
N ILE A 279 -5.32 6.39 13.27
CA ILE A 279 -5.61 7.67 13.91
C ILE A 279 -6.30 7.40 15.25
N GLY A 280 -5.80 7.97 16.35
CA GLY A 280 -6.43 7.84 17.67
C GLY A 280 -6.61 6.38 18.14
N GLY A 281 -5.78 5.46 17.67
CA GLY A 281 -5.87 4.03 17.99
C GLY A 281 -6.95 3.27 17.19
N TYR A 282 -7.43 3.83 16.07
CA TYR A 282 -8.33 3.18 15.12
C TYR A 282 -7.68 3.07 13.73
N VAL A 283 -7.87 1.92 13.08
CA VAL A 283 -7.44 1.73 11.69
C VAL A 283 -8.41 2.46 10.77
N THR A 284 -7.87 3.23 9.86
CA THR A 284 -8.63 3.99 8.84
C THR A 284 -8.45 3.43 7.44
N GLU A 285 -7.31 2.77 7.16
CA GLU A 285 -6.99 2.14 5.89
C GLU A 285 -6.04 0.94 6.09
N ILE A 286 -6.18 -0.09 5.24
CA ILE A 286 -5.27 -1.24 5.13
C ILE A 286 -4.69 -1.25 3.73
N ASN A 287 -3.50 -0.70 3.57
CA ASN A 287 -2.87 -0.48 2.27
C ASN A 287 -2.06 -1.71 1.86
N VAL A 288 -2.48 -2.40 0.79
CA VAL A 288 -1.84 -3.64 0.29
C VAL A 288 -1.15 -3.48 -1.06
N THR A 289 -1.35 -2.40 -1.79
CA THR A 289 -0.78 -2.15 -3.12
C THR A 289 0.70 -1.75 -3.04
N SER A 290 0.98 -0.48 -2.81
CA SER A 290 2.36 0.03 -2.73
C SER A 290 2.59 0.93 -1.50
N PRO A 291 2.36 0.44 -0.25
CA PRO A 291 2.54 1.27 0.93
C PRO A 291 3.97 1.86 1.00
N THR A 292 4.03 3.11 1.44
CA THR A 292 5.25 3.92 1.58
C THR A 292 5.56 4.23 3.04
N GLY A 293 6.70 4.92 3.30
CA GLY A 293 7.12 5.31 4.64
C GLY A 293 8.30 4.51 5.18
N ALA A 294 8.76 3.47 4.48
CA ALA A 294 9.87 2.64 4.94
C ALA A 294 11.18 3.45 5.00
N ARG A 295 11.49 4.24 3.97
CA ARG A 295 12.74 5.03 3.92
C ARG A 295 12.83 6.09 5.00
N GLU A 296 11.71 6.69 5.38
CA GLU A 296 11.63 7.64 6.48
C GLU A 296 11.94 6.96 7.82
N LEU A 297 11.39 5.76 8.06
CA LEU A 297 11.66 4.97 9.27
C LEU A 297 13.09 4.43 9.30
N ASP A 298 13.59 3.90 8.18
CA ASP A 298 14.97 3.43 8.04
C ASP A 298 15.95 4.54 8.44
N LYS A 299 15.73 5.75 7.90
CA LYS A 299 16.59 6.91 8.19
C LYS A 299 16.52 7.37 9.65
N GLN A 300 15.33 7.37 10.27
CA GLN A 300 15.13 7.90 11.62
C GLN A 300 15.61 6.92 12.70
N PHE A 301 15.54 5.61 12.44
CA PHE A 301 15.78 4.57 13.44
C PHE A 301 16.86 3.57 13.05
N ASN A 302 17.59 3.83 11.97
CA ASN A 302 18.62 2.93 11.45
C ASN A 302 18.09 1.50 11.24
N LEU A 303 16.92 1.38 10.59
CA LEU A 303 16.30 0.11 10.25
C LEU A 303 16.72 -0.32 8.83
N ASP A 304 16.42 -1.56 8.50
CA ASP A 304 16.51 -2.13 7.15
C ASP A 304 15.17 -2.82 6.81
N ILE A 305 14.12 -2.03 6.60
CA ILE A 305 12.77 -2.54 6.31
C ILE A 305 12.75 -3.30 4.98
N GLY A 306 13.52 -2.82 4.00
CA GLY A 306 13.72 -3.56 2.74
C GLY A 306 14.34 -4.94 2.98
N GLY A 307 15.35 -5.02 3.83
CA GLY A 307 15.98 -6.27 4.24
C GLY A 307 15.06 -7.23 4.99
N LEU A 308 14.20 -6.71 5.86
CA LEU A 308 13.18 -7.54 6.54
C LEU A 308 12.21 -8.16 5.54
N LEU A 309 11.78 -7.40 4.52
CA LEU A 309 10.92 -7.93 3.46
C LEU A 309 11.66 -8.98 2.61
N MET A 310 12.91 -8.75 2.24
CA MET A 310 13.70 -9.76 1.50
C MET A 310 13.83 -11.07 2.30
N ALA A 311 14.07 -10.98 3.60
CA ALA A 311 14.09 -12.16 4.48
C ALA A 311 12.74 -12.89 4.54
N ALA A 312 11.61 -12.16 4.51
CA ALA A 312 10.28 -12.76 4.42
C ALA A 312 10.05 -13.47 3.08
N ILE A 313 10.52 -12.87 1.97
CA ILE A 313 10.48 -13.50 0.64
C ILE A 313 11.31 -14.78 0.63
N GLU A 314 12.53 -14.79 1.17
CA GLU A 314 13.37 -16.01 1.29
C GLU A 314 12.64 -17.14 2.03
N ARG A 315 12.00 -16.81 3.18
CA ARG A 315 11.21 -17.81 3.91
C ARG A 315 10.02 -18.32 3.09
N ALA A 316 9.35 -17.44 2.33
CA ALA A 316 8.23 -17.84 1.48
C ALA A 316 8.68 -18.75 0.32
N LEU A 317 9.79 -18.44 -0.32
CA LEU A 317 10.39 -19.26 -1.37
C LEU A 317 10.80 -20.64 -0.82
N ALA A 318 11.44 -20.69 0.35
CA ALA A 318 11.83 -21.95 0.98
C ALA A 318 10.64 -22.85 1.36
N ARG A 319 9.46 -22.28 1.63
CA ARG A 319 8.22 -23.05 1.89
C ARG A 319 7.63 -23.66 0.61
N ARG A 320 7.88 -23.08 -0.57
CA ARG A 320 7.36 -23.55 -1.86
C ARG A 320 8.19 -24.70 -2.47
N THR A 321 9.46 -24.82 -2.07
CA THR A 321 10.37 -25.86 -2.55
C THR A 321 10.25 -27.18 -1.77
N ARG A 322 9.41 -27.22 -0.75
CA ARG A 322 9.07 -28.42 0.06
C ARG A 322 7.69 -28.94 -0.34
#